data_805103a42e936cabeb28cc208a1c651a
#
_entry.id   805103a42e936cabeb28cc208a1c651a
#
_cell.length_a   1.000
_cell.length_b   1.000
_cell.length_c   1.000
_cell.angle_alpha   90.00
_cell.angle_beta   90.00
_cell.angle_gamma   90.00
#
_symmetry.space_group_name_H-M   'P 1'
#
loop_
_entity.id
_entity.type
_entity.pdbx_description
1 polymer ?
#
loop_
_entity_poly.entity_id
_entity_poly.type
_entity_poly.pdbx_seq_one_letter_code
_entity_poly.pdbx_strand_id
1 'polypeptide(L)'
;MKTMNHLHVLAFLGLVASMMTFNASAASEIDARHFANGKAKYTQLCRVCHGDKGHGDGPTAASLPHKPANIANKLGGFFTSPSSLADDILEGNVEQGMPAWKGTITKQDALDIRTYVETIQ
;
A
#
# COMPACT_ATOMS: atom_id res chain seq x y z
N MET A 1 19.54 -3.99 53.09
CA MET A 1 19.30 -4.39 51.68
C MET A 1 18.12 -5.35 51.66
N LYS A 2 16.95 -4.92 51.14
CA LYS A 2 15.78 -5.80 51.03
C LYS A 2 16.01 -6.74 49.87
N THR A 3 16.06 -8.05 50.14
CA THR A 3 16.07 -9.08 49.10
C THR A 3 14.76 -9.00 48.30
N MET A 4 14.86 -8.53 47.07
CA MET A 4 13.76 -8.50 46.13
C MET A 4 13.43 -9.96 45.79
N ASN A 5 12.22 -10.41 46.17
CA ASN A 5 11.80 -11.81 45.99
C ASN A 5 11.82 -12.16 44.49
N HIS A 6 12.56 -13.22 44.12
CA HIS A 6 12.62 -13.77 42.75
C HIS A 6 11.24 -14.00 42.12
N LEU A 7 10.21 -14.20 42.93
CA LEU A 7 8.83 -14.40 42.49
C LEU A 7 8.25 -13.13 41.81
N HIS A 8 8.60 -11.94 42.29
CA HIS A 8 8.14 -10.68 41.69
C HIS A 8 8.86 -10.35 40.38
N VAL A 9 10.12 -10.75 40.24
CA VAL A 9 10.90 -10.55 39.00
C VAL A 9 10.37 -11.45 37.89
N LEU A 10 10.03 -12.69 38.19
CA LEU A 10 9.46 -13.62 37.20
C LEU A 10 8.04 -13.21 36.76
N ALA A 11 7.22 -12.68 37.66
CA ALA A 11 5.89 -12.16 37.34
C ALA A 11 5.96 -10.91 36.44
N PHE A 12 6.95 -10.05 36.66
CA PHE A 12 7.15 -8.84 35.85
C PHE A 12 7.66 -9.17 34.43
N LEU A 13 8.57 -10.13 34.30
CA LEU A 13 9.07 -10.62 33.00
C LEU A 13 7.97 -11.28 32.17
N GLY A 14 7.07 -12.04 32.78
CA GLY A 14 5.95 -12.66 32.11
C GLY A 14 4.92 -11.65 31.58
N LEU A 15 4.67 -10.57 32.32
CA LEU A 15 3.71 -9.53 31.94
C LEU A 15 4.21 -8.71 30.73
N VAL A 16 5.51 -8.40 30.69
CA VAL A 16 6.13 -7.64 29.58
C VAL A 16 6.16 -8.47 28.30
N ALA A 17 6.44 -9.77 28.37
CA ALA A 17 6.42 -10.66 27.21
C ALA A 17 5.01 -10.81 26.59
N SER A 18 3.97 -10.84 27.43
CA SER A 18 2.56 -10.93 26.97
C SER A 18 2.10 -9.66 26.23
N MET A 19 2.57 -8.49 26.63
CA MET A 19 2.22 -7.22 25.95
C MET A 19 2.90 -7.07 24.58
N MET A 20 4.11 -7.62 24.40
CA MET A 20 4.83 -7.54 23.11
C MET A 20 4.20 -8.41 22.01
N THR A 21 3.63 -9.56 22.36
CA THR A 21 2.99 -10.46 21.38
C THR A 21 1.68 -9.90 20.84
N PHE A 22 0.92 -9.16 21.65
CA PHE A 22 -0.35 -8.57 21.22
C PHE A 22 -0.17 -7.45 20.17
N ASN A 23 0.87 -6.64 20.30
CA ASN A 23 1.17 -5.55 19.35
C ASN A 23 1.62 -6.06 17.97
N ALA A 24 2.40 -7.13 17.92
CA ALA A 24 2.87 -7.71 16.65
C ALA A 24 1.71 -8.30 15.82
N SER A 25 0.74 -8.95 16.47
CA SER A 25 -0.43 -9.52 15.82
C SER A 25 -1.34 -8.45 15.21
N ALA A 26 -1.58 -7.36 15.92
CA ALA A 26 -2.42 -6.25 15.44
C ALA A 26 -1.78 -5.53 14.25
N ALA A 27 -0.47 -5.32 14.26
CA ALA A 27 0.25 -4.70 13.14
C ALA A 27 0.15 -5.54 11.87
N SER A 28 0.33 -6.86 11.96
CA SER A 28 0.24 -7.76 10.81
C SER A 28 -1.17 -7.83 10.20
N GLU A 29 -2.22 -7.71 11.03
CA GLU A 29 -3.60 -7.64 10.53
C GLU A 29 -3.90 -6.32 9.81
N ILE A 30 -3.34 -5.21 10.27
CA ILE A 30 -3.49 -3.90 9.62
C ILE A 30 -2.83 -3.95 8.25
N ASP A 31 -1.60 -4.44 8.16
CA ASP A 31 -0.87 -4.58 6.91
C ASP A 31 -1.60 -5.49 5.91
N ALA A 32 -2.15 -6.61 6.37
CA ALA A 32 -2.93 -7.51 5.53
C ALA A 32 -4.20 -6.85 4.97
N ARG A 33 -4.87 -6.01 5.76
CA ARG A 33 -6.07 -5.26 5.32
C ARG A 33 -5.72 -4.21 4.28
N HIS A 34 -4.65 -3.45 4.48
CA HIS A 34 -4.15 -2.47 3.52
C HIS A 34 -3.78 -3.12 2.19
N PHE A 35 -3.06 -4.23 2.24
CA PHE A 35 -2.73 -5.02 1.05
C PHE A 35 -3.98 -5.51 0.31
N ALA A 36 -4.95 -6.09 1.03
CA ALA A 36 -6.19 -6.60 0.43
C ALA A 36 -7.03 -5.48 -0.21
N ASN A 37 -7.12 -4.32 0.46
CA ASN A 37 -7.80 -3.14 -0.08
C ASN A 37 -7.10 -2.63 -1.35
N GLY A 38 -5.78 -2.48 -1.34
CA GLY A 38 -4.99 -2.06 -2.49
C GLY A 38 -5.16 -2.98 -3.68
N LYS A 39 -5.12 -4.31 -3.45
CA LYS A 39 -5.38 -5.32 -4.48
C LYS A 39 -6.78 -5.18 -5.08
N ALA A 40 -7.80 -5.05 -4.25
CA ALA A 40 -9.19 -4.91 -4.71
C ALA A 40 -9.36 -3.64 -5.56
N LYS A 41 -8.88 -2.50 -5.07
CA LYS A 41 -8.96 -1.21 -5.78
C LYS A 41 -8.17 -1.22 -7.08
N TYR A 42 -6.94 -1.72 -7.07
CA TYR A 42 -6.14 -1.84 -8.29
C TYR A 42 -6.83 -2.69 -9.35
N THR A 43 -7.32 -3.85 -8.95
CA THR A 43 -8.01 -4.78 -9.87
C THR A 43 -9.25 -4.14 -10.49
N GLN A 44 -10.00 -3.38 -9.71
CA GLN A 44 -11.25 -2.76 -10.15
C GLN A 44 -11.04 -1.52 -11.02
N LEU A 45 -10.06 -0.68 -10.67
CA LEU A 45 -9.96 0.69 -11.18
C LEU A 45 -8.75 0.92 -12.10
N CYS A 46 -7.66 0.18 -11.91
CA CYS A 46 -6.36 0.50 -12.53
C CYS A 46 -5.93 -0.54 -13.57
N ARG A 47 -6.18 -1.82 -13.29
CA ARG A 47 -5.69 -2.95 -14.08
C ARG A 47 -6.12 -2.90 -15.55
N VAL A 48 -7.29 -2.39 -15.83
CA VAL A 48 -7.84 -2.33 -17.19
C VAL A 48 -6.95 -1.54 -18.16
N CYS A 49 -6.26 -0.53 -17.64
CA CYS A 49 -5.31 0.29 -18.40
C CYS A 49 -3.85 -0.09 -18.10
N HIS A 50 -3.50 -0.29 -16.81
CA HIS A 50 -2.12 -0.51 -16.39
C HIS A 50 -1.64 -1.96 -16.47
N GLY A 51 -2.54 -2.92 -16.65
CA GLY A 51 -2.20 -4.36 -16.76
C GLY A 51 -2.03 -5.05 -15.42
N ASP A 52 -1.78 -6.36 -15.46
CA ASP A 52 -1.68 -7.21 -14.26
C ASP A 52 -0.45 -6.88 -13.40
N LYS A 53 0.59 -6.36 -14.02
CA LYS A 53 1.87 -5.98 -13.37
C LYS A 53 2.13 -4.47 -13.37
N GLY A 54 1.18 -3.65 -13.80
CA GLY A 54 1.38 -2.20 -13.83
C GLY A 54 2.31 -1.70 -14.94
N HIS A 55 2.52 -2.49 -15.99
CA HIS A 55 3.45 -2.15 -17.08
C HIS A 55 2.83 -1.25 -18.17
N GLY A 56 1.59 -0.82 -18.01
CA GLY A 56 0.87 -0.03 -19.01
C GLY A 56 0.42 -0.85 -20.22
N ASP A 57 0.19 -2.13 -20.03
CA ASP A 57 -0.16 -3.14 -21.02
C ASP A 57 -1.54 -3.77 -20.78
N GLY A 58 -2.41 -3.06 -20.08
CA GLY A 58 -3.78 -3.51 -19.85
C GLY A 58 -4.60 -3.65 -21.11
N PRO A 59 -5.72 -4.38 -21.06
CA PRO A 59 -6.52 -4.69 -22.25
C PRO A 59 -7.02 -3.47 -23.01
N THR A 60 -7.19 -2.31 -22.38
CA THR A 60 -7.61 -1.07 -23.03
C THR A 60 -6.44 -0.17 -23.43
N ALA A 61 -5.20 -0.50 -23.07
CA ALA A 61 -4.02 0.35 -23.28
C ALA A 61 -3.84 0.75 -24.76
N ALA A 62 -4.08 -0.18 -25.68
CA ALA A 62 -3.94 0.07 -27.12
C ALA A 62 -5.00 1.01 -27.69
N SER A 63 -6.13 1.21 -27.00
CA SER A 63 -7.24 2.08 -27.43
C SER A 63 -7.15 3.49 -26.85
N LEU A 64 -6.19 3.75 -25.97
CA LEU A 64 -6.01 5.06 -25.35
C LEU A 64 -5.18 5.99 -26.24
N PRO A 65 -5.40 7.31 -26.22
CA PRO A 65 -4.65 8.27 -27.01
C PRO A 65 -3.15 8.27 -26.62
N HIS A 66 -2.84 7.95 -25.38
CA HIS A 66 -1.49 7.80 -24.88
C HIS A 66 -1.34 6.47 -24.12
N LYS A 67 -0.19 5.83 -24.30
CA LYS A 67 0.10 4.58 -23.58
C LYS A 67 0.14 4.85 -22.08
N PRO A 68 -0.57 4.05 -21.24
CA PRO A 68 -0.48 4.18 -19.80
C PRO A 68 0.95 4.03 -19.28
N ALA A 69 1.29 4.79 -18.25
CA ALA A 69 2.61 4.72 -17.65
C ALA A 69 2.91 3.31 -17.12
N ASN A 70 4.15 2.88 -17.26
CA ASN A 70 4.68 1.75 -16.51
C ASN A 70 4.91 2.21 -15.06
N ILE A 71 4.09 1.70 -14.14
CA ILE A 71 4.12 2.11 -12.73
C ILE A 71 5.40 1.62 -12.05
N ALA A 72 5.97 0.49 -12.45
CA ALA A 72 7.24 -0.02 -11.93
C ALA A 72 8.36 1.03 -12.02
N ASN A 73 8.42 1.74 -13.16
CA ASN A 73 9.41 2.80 -13.35
C ASN A 73 9.19 4.01 -12.43
N LYS A 74 7.95 4.23 -11.99
CA LYS A 74 7.62 5.30 -11.02
C LYS A 74 7.97 4.90 -9.59
N LEU A 75 7.79 3.64 -9.21
CA LEU A 75 8.14 3.13 -7.89
C LEU A 75 9.63 3.20 -7.59
N GLY A 76 10.48 2.94 -8.58
CA GLY A 76 11.94 2.98 -8.47
C GLY A 76 12.56 4.38 -8.51
N GLY A 77 11.79 5.44 -8.67
CA GLY A 77 12.28 6.81 -8.76
C GLY A 77 12.87 7.30 -7.43
N PHE A 78 14.13 7.74 -7.44
CA PHE A 78 14.86 8.22 -6.25
C PHE A 78 14.14 9.35 -5.50
N PHE A 79 13.31 10.14 -6.19
CA PHE A 79 12.54 11.25 -5.62
C PHE A 79 11.05 10.95 -5.43
N THR A 80 10.61 9.72 -5.65
CA THR A 80 9.19 9.37 -5.55
C THR A 80 8.86 8.90 -4.14
N SER A 81 8.28 9.77 -3.32
CA SER A 81 7.78 9.37 -2.01
C SER A 81 6.46 8.60 -2.14
N PRO A 82 6.12 7.72 -1.17
CA PRO A 82 4.80 7.07 -1.13
C PRO A 82 3.63 8.06 -1.23
N SER A 83 3.77 9.18 -0.56
CA SER A 83 2.76 10.24 -0.54
C SER A 83 2.61 10.92 -1.90
N SER A 84 3.72 11.23 -2.61
CA SER A 84 3.63 11.89 -3.91
C SER A 84 2.98 10.99 -4.95
N LEU A 85 3.27 9.68 -4.94
CA LEU A 85 2.63 8.75 -5.86
C LEU A 85 1.13 8.58 -5.57
N ALA A 86 0.74 8.61 -4.29
CA ALA A 86 -0.67 8.61 -3.93
C ALA A 86 -1.39 9.88 -4.39
N ASP A 87 -0.74 11.03 -4.32
CA ASP A 87 -1.28 12.29 -4.84
C ASP A 87 -1.39 12.26 -6.37
N ASP A 88 -0.39 11.72 -7.09
CA ASP A 88 -0.45 11.51 -8.54
C ASP A 88 -1.64 10.62 -8.95
N ILE A 89 -1.94 9.58 -8.17
CA ILE A 89 -3.12 8.73 -8.40
C ILE A 89 -4.41 9.53 -8.23
N LEU A 90 -4.51 10.31 -7.15
CA LEU A 90 -5.73 11.08 -6.86
C LEU A 90 -5.97 12.20 -7.88
N GLU A 91 -4.93 12.88 -8.29
CA GLU A 91 -5.02 13.97 -9.26
C GLU A 91 -5.20 13.46 -10.69
N GLY A 92 -4.67 12.26 -10.97
CA GLY A 92 -4.67 11.70 -12.31
C GLY A 92 -3.77 12.48 -13.28
N ASN A 93 -3.91 12.17 -14.56
CA ASN A 93 -3.32 12.93 -15.65
C ASN A 93 -4.28 12.88 -16.83
N VAL A 94 -5.30 13.74 -16.78
CA VAL A 94 -6.45 13.71 -17.72
C VAL A 94 -5.98 13.96 -19.15
N GLU A 95 -4.98 14.81 -19.35
CA GLU A 95 -4.39 15.08 -20.68
C GLU A 95 -3.74 13.83 -21.28
N GLN A 96 -3.19 12.96 -20.45
CA GLN A 96 -2.60 11.68 -20.86
C GLN A 96 -3.60 10.52 -20.81
N GLY A 97 -4.87 10.79 -20.49
CA GLY A 97 -5.94 9.77 -20.43
C GLY A 97 -6.08 9.06 -19.09
N MET A 98 -5.36 9.45 -18.05
CA MET A 98 -5.55 8.92 -16.71
C MET A 98 -6.58 9.76 -15.95
N PRO A 99 -7.74 9.20 -15.56
CA PRO A 99 -8.76 9.96 -14.83
C PRO A 99 -8.27 10.37 -13.44
N ALA A 100 -8.80 11.50 -12.93
CA ALA A 100 -8.63 11.87 -11.55
C ALA A 100 -9.51 10.97 -10.65
N TRP A 101 -8.92 10.45 -9.57
CA TRP A 101 -9.62 9.59 -8.63
C TRP A 101 -10.04 10.31 -7.35
N LYS A 102 -9.66 11.58 -7.18
CA LYS A 102 -10.07 12.41 -6.05
C LYS A 102 -11.58 12.48 -5.95
N GLY A 103 -12.10 12.16 -4.75
CA GLY A 103 -13.55 12.08 -4.50
C GLY A 103 -14.16 10.68 -4.78
N THR A 104 -13.45 9.80 -5.49
CA THR A 104 -13.86 8.40 -5.73
C THR A 104 -13.16 7.45 -4.76
N ILE A 105 -11.88 7.69 -4.50
CA ILE A 105 -11.09 6.95 -3.51
C ILE A 105 -10.43 7.92 -2.53
N THR A 106 -10.06 7.40 -1.37
CA THR A 106 -9.34 8.16 -0.34
C THR A 106 -7.83 8.18 -0.60
N LYS A 107 -7.09 9.04 0.10
CA LYS A 107 -5.62 9.02 0.07
C LYS A 107 -5.07 7.70 0.63
N GLN A 108 -5.71 7.11 1.63
CA GLN A 108 -5.34 5.80 2.16
C GLN A 108 -5.53 4.70 1.10
N ASP A 109 -6.63 4.71 0.37
CA ASP A 109 -6.82 3.78 -0.75
C ASP A 109 -5.71 3.89 -1.80
N ALA A 110 -5.28 5.10 -2.12
CA ALA A 110 -4.17 5.33 -3.06
C ALA A 110 -2.82 4.81 -2.53
N LEU A 111 -2.55 4.96 -1.23
CA LEU A 111 -1.38 4.37 -0.56
C LEU A 111 -1.45 2.83 -0.56
N ASP A 112 -2.63 2.27 -0.33
CA ASP A 112 -2.86 0.82 -0.34
C ASP A 112 -2.65 0.25 -1.75
N ILE A 113 -3.16 0.93 -2.78
CA ILE A 113 -2.91 0.60 -4.19
C ILE A 113 -1.41 0.58 -4.49
N ARG A 114 -0.68 1.60 -4.06
CA ARG A 114 0.77 1.65 -4.23
C ARG A 114 1.45 0.46 -3.58
N THR A 115 1.12 0.15 -2.31
CA THR A 115 1.67 -1.00 -1.58
C THR A 115 1.42 -2.32 -2.32
N TYR A 116 0.21 -2.52 -2.84
CA TYR A 116 -0.09 -3.69 -3.66
C TYR A 116 0.75 -3.73 -4.94
N VAL A 117 0.84 -2.62 -5.67
CA VAL A 117 1.57 -2.56 -6.95
C VAL A 117 3.05 -2.87 -6.76
N GLU A 118 3.66 -2.53 -5.63
CA GLU A 118 5.05 -2.92 -5.31
C GLU A 118 5.26 -4.43 -5.26
N THR A 119 4.23 -5.20 -4.96
CA THR A 119 4.34 -6.67 -4.84
C THR A 119 4.16 -7.42 -6.16
N ILE A 120 3.65 -6.77 -7.19
CA ILE A 120 3.34 -7.39 -8.49
C ILE A 120 4.38 -7.10 -9.58
N GLN A 121 5.50 -6.46 -9.20
CA GLN A 121 6.60 -6.11 -10.11
C GLN A 121 7.47 -7.31 -10.46
#